data_388275cd0dc1a7b37dbe7a3cab6738f2
#
_entry.id   388275cd0dc1a7b37dbe7a3cab6738f2
#
_cell.length_a   1.000
_cell.length_b   1.000
_cell.length_c   1.000
_cell.angle_alpha   90.00
_cell.angle_beta   90.00
_cell.angle_gamma   90.00
#
_symmetry.space_group_name_H-M   'P 1'
#
loop_
_entity.id
_entity.type
_entity.pdbx_description
1 polymer ?
#
loop_
_entity_poly.entity_id
_entity_poly.type
_entity_poly.pdbx_seq_one_letter_code
_entity_poly.pdbx_strand_id
1 'polypeptide(L)'
;MTIEQIANRLTELCRQGQYETAQKELYADNATSTEPEHAPGLQSVSGKNAIIEKGHQFQSMVEAVHSSTVSDPIIAGNYFSVAAVIDLTMKGMGRMTMTEVAVYKVADGKVVSEEFFY
;
A
#
# COMPACT_ATOMS: atom_id res chain seq x y z
N MET A 1 17.99 3.01 -6.47
CA MET A 1 16.90 3.24 -7.45
C MET A 1 16.46 4.70 -7.39
N THR A 2 16.13 5.26 -8.52
CA THR A 2 15.51 6.59 -8.57
C THR A 2 14.06 6.50 -8.11
N ILE A 3 13.46 7.65 -7.76
CA ILE A 3 12.04 7.67 -7.37
C ILE A 3 11.13 7.19 -8.49
N GLU A 4 11.47 7.47 -9.75
CA GLU A 4 10.71 7.00 -10.91
C GLU A 4 10.75 5.47 -11.00
N GLN A 5 11.92 4.87 -10.78
CA GLN A 5 12.06 3.41 -10.79
C GLN A 5 11.27 2.77 -9.65
N ILE A 6 11.34 3.36 -8.45
CA ILE A 6 10.61 2.87 -7.28
C ILE A 6 9.11 2.96 -7.52
N ALA A 7 8.63 4.13 -7.97
CA ALA A 7 7.21 4.35 -8.21
C ALA A 7 6.64 3.38 -9.25
N ASN A 8 7.35 3.18 -10.35
CA ASN A 8 6.93 2.25 -11.41
C ASN A 8 6.96 0.80 -10.94
N ARG A 9 8.00 0.41 -10.21
CA ARG A 9 8.13 -0.95 -9.69
C ARG A 9 7.05 -1.26 -8.66
N LEU A 10 6.81 -0.34 -7.73
CA LEU A 10 5.77 -0.50 -6.71
C LEU A 10 4.40 -0.62 -7.35
N THR A 11 4.08 0.26 -8.30
CA THR A 11 2.80 0.23 -9.02
C THR A 11 2.59 -1.10 -9.73
N GLU A 12 3.62 -1.59 -10.43
CA GLU A 12 3.55 -2.86 -11.13
C GLU A 12 3.27 -4.02 -10.18
N LEU A 13 4.02 -4.09 -9.06
CA LEU A 13 3.84 -5.15 -8.07
C LEU A 13 2.45 -5.09 -7.42
N CYS A 14 1.97 -3.89 -7.09
CA CYS A 14 0.63 -3.73 -6.53
C CYS A 14 -0.46 -4.16 -7.50
N ARG A 15 -0.30 -3.88 -8.80
CA ARG A 15 -1.23 -4.34 -9.84
C ARG A 15 -1.30 -5.86 -9.92
N GLN A 16 -0.22 -6.54 -9.59
CA GLN A 16 -0.14 -8.00 -9.56
C GLN A 16 -0.57 -8.60 -8.23
N GLY A 17 -0.95 -7.77 -7.25
CA GLY A 17 -1.29 -8.21 -5.91
C GLY A 17 -0.09 -8.62 -5.07
N GLN A 18 1.12 -8.27 -5.50
CA GLN A 18 2.36 -8.66 -4.82
C GLN A 18 2.83 -7.57 -3.85
N TYR A 19 1.98 -7.25 -2.89
CA TYR A 19 2.24 -6.17 -1.93
C TYR A 19 3.44 -6.45 -1.03
N GLU A 20 3.55 -7.67 -0.51
CA GLU A 20 4.66 -8.06 0.38
C GLU A 20 5.99 -8.00 -0.37
N THR A 21 6.04 -8.45 -1.62
CA THR A 21 7.23 -8.37 -2.45
C THR A 21 7.67 -6.91 -2.61
N ALA A 22 6.71 -6.01 -2.87
CA ALA A 22 7.00 -4.58 -2.98
C ALA A 22 7.60 -4.02 -1.67
N GLN A 23 7.01 -4.39 -0.54
CA GLN A 23 7.47 -3.93 0.77
C GLN A 23 8.88 -4.45 1.07
N LYS A 24 9.14 -5.73 0.83
CA LYS A 24 10.46 -6.32 1.07
C LYS A 24 11.53 -5.71 0.17
N GLU A 25 11.20 -5.48 -1.10
CA GLU A 25 12.17 -5.00 -2.10
C GLU A 25 12.43 -3.51 -1.97
N LEU A 26 11.41 -2.69 -1.72
CA LEU A 26 11.46 -1.24 -1.94
C LEU A 26 11.45 -0.40 -0.66
N TYR A 27 11.01 -0.94 0.48
CA TYR A 27 10.85 -0.17 1.73
C TYR A 27 12.11 -0.18 2.55
N ALA A 28 12.38 0.96 3.22
CA ALA A 28 13.41 1.03 4.26
C ALA A 28 12.98 0.22 5.49
N ASP A 29 13.95 -0.27 6.26
CA ASP A 29 13.67 -1.07 7.45
C ASP A 29 12.85 -0.29 8.49
N ASN A 30 13.03 1.03 8.56
CA ASN A 30 12.34 1.91 9.50
C ASN A 30 11.14 2.64 8.86
N ALA A 31 10.65 2.18 7.72
CA ALA A 31 9.51 2.80 7.05
C ALA A 31 8.28 2.85 7.95
N THR A 32 7.45 3.89 7.78
CA THR A 32 6.21 4.05 8.51
C THR A 32 5.01 3.89 7.59
N SER A 33 3.89 3.43 8.16
CA SER A 33 2.63 3.29 7.44
C SER A 33 1.52 3.92 8.26
N THR A 34 0.87 4.94 7.70
CA THR A 34 -0.13 5.74 8.40
C THR A 34 -1.51 5.52 7.79
N GLU A 35 -2.47 5.11 8.62
CA GLU A 35 -3.89 4.97 8.25
C GLU A 35 -4.68 6.17 8.77
N PRO A 36 -5.85 6.51 8.16
CA PRO A 36 -6.73 7.53 8.70
C PRO A 36 -7.19 7.17 10.12
N GLU A 37 -7.42 8.19 10.97
CA GLU A 37 -7.87 7.97 12.36
C GLU A 37 -9.16 7.17 12.44
N HIS A 38 -10.05 7.32 11.45
CA HIS A 38 -11.34 6.62 11.43
C HIS A 38 -11.27 5.22 10.83
N ALA A 39 -10.09 4.74 10.44
CA ALA A 39 -9.95 3.47 9.74
C ALA A 39 -10.38 2.30 10.63
N PRO A 40 -11.38 1.50 10.23
CA PRO A 40 -11.82 0.35 11.03
C PRO A 40 -10.84 -0.81 10.87
N GLY A 41 -10.24 -1.25 11.97
CA GLY A 41 -9.43 -2.47 12.01
C GLY A 41 -8.04 -2.39 11.40
N LEU A 42 -7.65 -1.26 10.80
CA LEU A 42 -6.32 -1.05 10.28
C LEU A 42 -5.60 -0.02 11.14
N GLN A 43 -4.34 -0.28 11.46
CA GLN A 43 -3.56 0.55 12.38
C GLN A 43 -2.36 1.17 11.67
N SER A 44 -1.99 2.37 12.11
CA SER A 44 -0.70 2.95 11.76
C SER A 44 0.40 2.18 12.48
N VAL A 45 1.46 1.84 11.75
CA VAL A 45 2.56 1.04 12.27
C VAL A 45 3.89 1.62 11.81
N SER A 46 4.96 1.24 12.50
CA SER A 46 6.32 1.67 12.21
C SER A 46 7.22 0.45 12.05
N GLY A 47 8.03 0.47 11.01
CA GLY A 47 8.97 -0.60 10.69
C GLY A 47 8.46 -1.53 9.58
N LYS A 48 9.38 -1.95 8.71
CA LYS A 48 9.06 -2.81 7.56
C LYS A 48 8.35 -4.10 8.01
N ASN A 49 8.84 -4.76 9.05
CA ASN A 49 8.24 -6.01 9.51
C ASN A 49 6.80 -5.82 10.02
N ALA A 50 6.55 -4.71 10.71
CA ALA A 50 5.19 -4.37 11.17
C ALA A 50 4.26 -4.06 9.99
N ILE A 51 4.78 -3.42 8.95
CA ILE A 51 4.02 -3.14 7.72
C ILE A 51 3.64 -4.44 7.02
N ILE A 52 4.58 -5.38 6.91
CA ILE A 52 4.33 -6.69 6.29
C ILE A 52 3.28 -7.45 7.10
N GLU A 53 3.39 -7.44 8.43
CA GLU A 53 2.42 -8.10 9.31
C GLU A 53 1.03 -7.49 9.19
N LYS A 54 0.93 -6.18 9.08
CA LYS A 54 -0.35 -5.50 8.82
C LYS A 54 -0.98 -5.99 7.51
N GLY A 55 -0.16 -6.18 6.48
CA GLY A 55 -0.61 -6.75 5.21
C GLY A 55 -1.14 -8.18 5.37
N HIS A 56 -0.46 -9.02 6.16
CA HIS A 56 -0.92 -10.38 6.44
C HIS A 56 -2.26 -10.37 7.17
N GLN A 57 -2.44 -9.48 8.15
CA GLN A 57 -3.70 -9.35 8.88
C GLN A 57 -4.84 -8.93 7.94
N PHE A 58 -4.60 -7.96 7.06
CA PHE A 58 -5.59 -7.57 6.07
C PHE A 58 -5.96 -8.74 5.16
N GLN A 59 -4.97 -9.43 4.60
CA GLN A 59 -5.21 -10.56 3.70
C GLN A 59 -5.98 -11.68 4.38
N SER A 60 -5.77 -11.89 5.68
CA SER A 60 -6.50 -12.93 6.43
C SER A 60 -8.00 -12.64 6.53
N MET A 61 -8.40 -11.38 6.37
CA MET A 61 -9.80 -10.95 6.39
C MET A 61 -10.46 -10.99 5.01
N VAL A 62 -9.68 -11.12 3.95
CA VAL A 62 -10.19 -11.13 2.57
C VAL A 62 -10.60 -12.53 2.18
N GLU A 63 -11.86 -12.70 1.75
CA GLU A 63 -12.38 -13.94 1.21
C GLU A 63 -12.07 -14.08 -0.28
N ALA A 64 -12.29 -13.02 -1.05
CA ALA A 64 -12.04 -13.00 -2.49
C ALA A 64 -11.77 -11.59 -2.99
N VAL A 65 -10.90 -11.46 -3.98
CA VAL A 65 -10.69 -10.21 -4.72
C VAL A 65 -11.32 -10.38 -6.10
N HIS A 66 -12.29 -9.52 -6.44
CA HIS A 66 -13.00 -9.59 -7.71
C HIS A 66 -12.31 -8.76 -8.79
N SER A 67 -11.82 -7.58 -8.43
CA SER A 67 -11.02 -6.73 -9.30
C SER A 67 -10.16 -5.78 -8.48
N SER A 68 -9.08 -5.31 -9.08
CA SER A 68 -8.15 -4.38 -8.45
C SER A 68 -7.52 -3.51 -9.53
N THR A 69 -7.56 -2.19 -9.33
CA THR A 69 -6.91 -1.24 -10.23
C THR A 69 -6.02 -0.30 -9.44
N VAL A 70 -4.88 0.06 -10.03
CA VAL A 70 -3.95 1.03 -9.47
C VAL A 70 -3.61 2.01 -10.57
N SER A 71 -3.78 3.30 -10.31
CA SER A 71 -3.46 4.35 -11.27
C SER A 71 -1.96 4.39 -11.57
N ASP A 72 -1.59 5.04 -12.68
CA ASP A 72 -0.19 5.41 -12.89
C ASP A 72 0.25 6.34 -11.77
N PRO A 73 1.53 6.27 -11.34
CA PRO A 73 2.01 7.14 -10.27
C PRO A 73 2.15 8.59 -10.73
N ILE A 74 1.87 9.51 -9.82
CA ILE A 74 2.13 10.93 -9.98
C ILE A 74 3.32 11.25 -9.08
N ILE A 75 4.39 11.80 -9.65
CA ILE A 75 5.66 12.03 -8.95
C ILE A 75 5.93 13.52 -8.83
N ALA A 76 6.25 13.97 -7.62
CA ALA A 76 6.66 15.34 -7.35
C ALA A 76 7.68 15.37 -6.22
N GLY A 77 8.89 15.87 -6.50
CA GLY A 77 9.95 15.92 -5.50
C GLY A 77 10.32 14.54 -4.99
N ASN A 78 10.22 14.36 -3.67
CA ASN A 78 10.52 13.11 -3.00
C ASN A 78 9.27 12.25 -2.75
N TYR A 79 8.13 12.60 -3.36
CA TYR A 79 6.86 11.93 -3.15
C TYR A 79 6.30 11.38 -4.43
N PHE A 80 5.57 10.28 -4.33
CA PHE A 80 4.68 9.84 -5.41
C PHE A 80 3.37 9.33 -4.81
N SER A 81 2.33 9.35 -5.62
CA SER A 81 1.00 8.90 -5.20
C SER A 81 0.34 8.06 -6.27
N VAL A 82 -0.54 7.16 -5.82
CA VAL A 82 -1.41 6.36 -6.68
C VAL A 82 -2.81 6.35 -6.10
N ALA A 83 -3.81 6.17 -6.96
CA ALA A 83 -5.17 5.88 -6.55
C ALA A 83 -5.43 4.39 -6.77
N ALA A 84 -6.01 3.72 -5.79
CA ALA A 84 -6.31 2.30 -5.85
C ALA A 84 -7.79 2.05 -5.62
N VAL A 85 -8.36 1.12 -6.37
CA VAL A 85 -9.75 0.67 -6.21
C VAL A 85 -9.73 -0.85 -6.17
N ILE A 86 -10.28 -1.42 -5.10
CA ILE A 86 -10.34 -2.88 -4.92
C ILE A 86 -11.80 -3.27 -4.68
N ASP A 87 -12.32 -4.15 -5.54
CA ASP A 87 -13.62 -4.80 -5.35
C ASP A 87 -13.35 -6.17 -4.74
N LEU A 88 -13.78 -6.37 -3.51
CA LEU A 88 -13.45 -7.58 -2.74
C LEU A 88 -14.63 -8.01 -1.87
N THR A 89 -14.54 -9.25 -1.39
CA THR A 89 -15.44 -9.78 -0.36
C THR A 89 -14.63 -10.01 0.90
N MET A 90 -15.07 -9.40 2.00
CA MET A 90 -14.44 -9.54 3.31
C MET A 90 -15.20 -10.58 4.12
N LYS A 91 -14.45 -11.40 4.87
CA LYS A 91 -15.03 -12.43 5.75
C LYS A 91 -15.95 -11.78 6.77
N GLY A 92 -17.20 -12.21 6.81
CA GLY A 92 -18.19 -11.71 7.77
C GLY A 92 -18.76 -10.31 7.48
N MET A 93 -18.28 -9.63 6.43
CA MET A 93 -18.73 -8.27 6.09
C MET A 93 -19.35 -8.16 4.69
N GLY A 94 -19.14 -9.16 3.84
CA GLY A 94 -19.67 -9.18 2.49
C GLY A 94 -18.81 -8.44 1.47
N ARG A 95 -19.38 -8.28 0.27
CA ARG A 95 -18.70 -7.64 -0.85
C ARG A 95 -18.74 -6.12 -0.71
N MET A 96 -17.60 -5.48 -0.96
CA MET A 96 -17.47 -4.02 -0.89
C MET A 96 -16.42 -3.53 -1.87
N THR A 97 -16.46 -2.23 -2.16
CA THR A 97 -15.43 -1.55 -2.94
C THR A 97 -14.65 -0.63 -2.01
N MET A 98 -13.35 -0.82 -1.95
CA MET A 98 -12.44 0.05 -1.20
C MET A 98 -11.71 0.96 -2.17
N THR A 99 -11.74 2.26 -1.89
CA THR A 99 -11.04 3.27 -2.68
C THR A 99 -10.08 4.04 -1.78
N GLU A 100 -8.86 4.29 -2.28
CA GLU A 100 -7.88 5.04 -1.49
C GLU A 100 -6.91 5.80 -2.39
N VAL A 101 -6.32 6.85 -1.83
CA VAL A 101 -5.12 7.47 -2.36
C VAL A 101 -3.98 7.11 -1.41
N ALA A 102 -2.89 6.59 -1.96
CA ALA A 102 -1.68 6.28 -1.21
C ALA A 102 -0.59 7.27 -1.59
N VAL A 103 0.05 7.86 -0.57
CA VAL A 103 1.16 8.80 -0.76
C VAL A 103 2.42 8.20 -0.16
N TYR A 104 3.46 8.13 -0.96
CA TYR A 104 4.75 7.54 -0.59
C TYR A 104 5.84 8.59 -0.57
N LYS A 105 6.70 8.55 0.45
CA LYS A 105 7.91 9.37 0.51
C LYS A 105 9.12 8.49 0.27
N VAL A 106 10.04 8.97 -0.55
CA VAL A 106 11.29 8.25 -0.88
C VAL A 106 12.48 9.05 -0.32
N ALA A 107 13.40 8.34 0.31
CA ALA A 107 14.69 8.88 0.75
C ALA A 107 15.74 7.78 0.61
N ASP A 108 16.94 8.17 0.18
CA ASP A 108 18.08 7.25 0.01
C ASP A 108 17.76 6.01 -0.81
N GLY A 109 16.93 6.17 -1.85
CA GLY A 109 16.58 5.09 -2.76
C GLY A 109 15.60 4.06 -2.19
N LYS A 110 14.86 4.40 -1.13
CA LYS A 110 13.89 3.52 -0.49
C LYS A 110 12.63 4.29 -0.13
N VAL A 111 11.50 3.58 -0.06
CA VAL A 111 10.26 4.12 0.51
C VAL A 111 10.45 4.22 2.03
N VAL A 112 10.32 5.43 2.57
CA VAL A 112 10.46 5.66 4.02
C VAL A 112 9.12 5.91 4.71
N SER A 113 8.07 6.21 3.97
CA SER A 113 6.71 6.32 4.52
C SER A 113 5.67 6.06 3.46
N GLU A 114 4.56 5.51 3.90
CA GLU A 114 3.32 5.44 3.14
C GLU A 114 2.19 5.97 4.00
N GLU A 115 1.29 6.73 3.39
CA GLU A 115 0.12 7.27 4.08
C GLU A 115 -1.10 7.09 3.19
N PHE A 116 -2.19 6.55 3.76
CA PHE A 116 -3.41 6.23 3.05
C PHE A 116 -4.51 7.23 3.39
N PHE A 117 -5.28 7.59 2.37
CA PHE A 117 -6.41 8.52 2.48
C PHE A 117 -7.65 7.85 1.91
N TYR A 118 -8.66 7.65 2.75
CA TYR A 118 -9.94 7.07 2.36
C TYR A 118 -11.05 7.40 3.36
#